data_72b73f9f754befc284a210744fd9105d
#
_entry.id   72b73f9f754befc284a210744fd9105d
#
_cell.length_a   1.000
_cell.length_b   1.000
_cell.length_c   1.000
_cell.angle_alpha   90.00
_cell.angle_beta   90.00
_cell.angle_gamma   90.00
#
_symmetry.space_group_name_H-M   'P 1'
#
loop_
_entity.id
_entity.type
_entity.pdbx_description
1 polymer ?
#
loop_
_entity_poly.entity_id
_entity_poly.type
_entity_poly.pdbx_seq_one_letter_code
_entity_poly.pdbx_strand_id
1 'polypeptide(L)'
;MLPADPAGLAAAAALLRQGQLVAFPTETVYGLGADALCPEAVAAIFAAKGRPAEDPLIVHVAELAALPRVVAMVPPLAQQIGAALWPGPLTLILPRGPQVPLAVTAGRETVAVRVPDHPLARALITATGRPLAAPSANRFGHTSPTTAAHVLADLDGRIAAVIDGGATQLGLESSVLDLTTSPPTLLRPGGVSLEQLRALLGEVALAPRQSSAAGMASPGLLERHYAPESSLWLVVGPADPALAWLRSRTEQELAAGRRVGLLLCDEDAQALAHLAADCERLGSSSDLAQIARQLYAALRALDARQPDLILARDLGCNGLARAISDRLTRAAAGRVVHLKDTETRR
;
A
#
# COMPACT_ATOMS: atom_id res chain seq x y z
N MET A 1 -18.55 -8.26 -11.29
CA MET A 1 -17.17 -8.80 -11.50
C MET A 1 -16.97 -9.17 -12.95
N LEU A 2 -15.76 -9.01 -13.47
CA LEU A 2 -15.32 -9.45 -14.80
C LEU A 2 -14.31 -10.59 -14.64
N PRO A 3 -14.33 -11.61 -15.52
CA PRO A 3 -13.32 -12.67 -15.48
C PRO A 3 -11.95 -12.15 -15.95
N ALA A 4 -10.89 -12.83 -15.51
CA ALA A 4 -9.50 -12.54 -15.88
C ALA A 4 -9.12 -13.21 -17.23
N ASP A 5 -9.98 -13.06 -18.23
CA ASP A 5 -9.82 -13.62 -19.58
C ASP A 5 -9.83 -12.49 -20.64
N PRO A 6 -9.57 -12.79 -21.93
CA PRO A 6 -9.58 -11.77 -22.98
C PRO A 6 -10.88 -10.98 -23.11
N ALA A 7 -12.04 -11.61 -22.86
CA ALA A 7 -13.34 -10.95 -22.96
C ALA A 7 -13.56 -9.97 -21.80
N GLY A 8 -13.26 -10.38 -20.57
CA GLY A 8 -13.30 -9.50 -19.40
C GLY A 8 -12.32 -8.34 -19.50
N LEU A 9 -11.11 -8.60 -20.03
CA LEU A 9 -10.11 -7.55 -20.27
C LEU A 9 -10.61 -6.52 -21.30
N ALA A 10 -11.20 -6.97 -22.41
CA ALA A 10 -11.75 -6.09 -23.44
C ALA A 10 -12.91 -5.24 -22.89
N ALA A 11 -13.81 -5.84 -22.09
CA ALA A 11 -14.90 -5.15 -21.43
C ALA A 11 -14.37 -4.08 -20.45
N ALA A 12 -13.40 -4.41 -19.61
CA ALA A 12 -12.76 -3.49 -18.69
C ALA A 12 -12.08 -2.31 -19.41
N ALA A 13 -11.35 -2.59 -20.50
CA ALA A 13 -10.72 -1.55 -21.31
C ALA A 13 -11.75 -0.63 -21.97
N ALA A 14 -12.90 -1.15 -22.41
CA ALA A 14 -13.99 -0.36 -22.95
C ALA A 14 -14.60 0.59 -21.91
N LEU A 15 -14.82 0.10 -20.66
CA LEU A 15 -15.31 0.91 -19.55
C LEU A 15 -14.33 2.04 -19.20
N LEU A 16 -13.03 1.75 -19.12
CA LEU A 16 -11.99 2.77 -18.86
C LEU A 16 -11.93 3.83 -19.96
N ARG A 17 -12.05 3.44 -21.25
CA ARG A 17 -12.12 4.41 -22.37
C ARG A 17 -13.36 5.30 -22.32
N GLN A 18 -14.44 4.84 -21.70
CA GLN A 18 -15.67 5.62 -21.46
C GLN A 18 -15.57 6.51 -20.20
N GLY A 19 -14.40 6.59 -19.56
CA GLY A 19 -14.20 7.37 -18.35
C GLY A 19 -14.74 6.71 -17.07
N GLN A 20 -15.14 5.43 -17.13
CA GLN A 20 -15.66 4.70 -15.99
C GLN A 20 -14.52 4.08 -15.17
N LEU A 21 -14.80 3.75 -13.90
CA LEU A 21 -13.85 3.19 -12.98
C LEU A 21 -13.84 1.67 -13.01
N VAL A 22 -12.66 1.08 -13.11
CA VAL A 22 -12.46 -0.37 -13.04
C VAL A 22 -11.38 -0.70 -12.02
N ALA A 23 -11.68 -1.58 -11.07
CA ALA A 23 -10.65 -2.13 -10.18
C ALA A 23 -9.98 -3.34 -10.85
N PHE A 24 -8.66 -3.45 -10.68
CA PHE A 24 -7.86 -4.52 -11.27
C PHE A 24 -6.70 -4.94 -10.35
N PRO A 25 -6.26 -6.21 -10.43
CA PRO A 25 -5.15 -6.71 -9.63
C PRO A 25 -3.82 -6.15 -10.13
N THR A 26 -2.91 -5.89 -9.19
CA THR A 26 -1.48 -5.75 -9.45
C THR A 26 -0.72 -6.76 -8.59
N GLU A 27 0.61 -6.85 -8.73
CA GLU A 27 1.43 -7.69 -7.85
C GLU A 27 1.43 -7.19 -6.40
N THR A 28 1.12 -5.90 -6.18
CA THR A 28 1.09 -5.24 -4.87
C THR A 28 -0.27 -5.35 -4.18
N VAL A 29 -1.24 -4.57 -4.64
CA VAL A 29 -2.62 -4.52 -4.15
C VAL A 29 -3.55 -4.28 -5.34
N TYR A 30 -4.87 -4.44 -5.18
CA TYR A 30 -5.82 -4.03 -6.21
C TYR A 30 -5.81 -2.52 -6.38
N GLY A 31 -5.71 -2.07 -7.64
CA GLY A 31 -5.79 -0.65 -8.02
C GLY A 31 -7.17 -0.27 -8.55
N LEU A 32 -7.64 0.95 -8.23
CA LEU A 32 -8.83 1.54 -8.82
C LEU A 32 -8.43 2.41 -10.01
N GLY A 33 -8.60 1.90 -11.21
CA GLY A 33 -8.16 2.52 -12.45
C GLY A 33 -9.16 3.51 -13.04
N ALA A 34 -8.60 4.60 -13.58
CA ALA A 34 -9.27 5.53 -14.49
C ALA A 34 -8.27 6.03 -15.54
N ASP A 35 -8.73 6.56 -16.67
CA ASP A 35 -7.87 7.27 -17.64
C ASP A 35 -7.17 8.44 -16.93
N ALA A 36 -5.84 8.37 -16.80
CA ALA A 36 -5.05 9.39 -16.11
C ALA A 36 -5.04 10.75 -16.83
N LEU A 37 -5.40 10.79 -18.11
CA LEU A 37 -5.41 12.01 -18.93
C LEU A 37 -6.80 12.65 -19.03
N CYS A 38 -7.83 12.03 -18.42
CA CYS A 38 -9.21 12.52 -18.41
C CYS A 38 -9.54 13.09 -17.02
N PRO A 39 -9.67 14.41 -16.87
CA PRO A 39 -9.96 15.05 -15.58
C PRO A 39 -11.23 14.52 -14.90
N GLU A 40 -12.28 14.23 -15.68
CA GLU A 40 -13.56 13.73 -15.18
C GLU A 40 -13.41 12.30 -14.61
N ALA A 41 -12.66 11.43 -15.30
CA ALA A 41 -12.37 10.08 -14.84
C ALA A 41 -11.50 10.09 -13.58
N VAL A 42 -10.54 11.01 -13.50
CA VAL A 42 -9.72 11.23 -12.29
C VAL A 42 -10.60 11.71 -11.13
N ALA A 43 -11.49 12.68 -11.37
CA ALA A 43 -12.41 13.17 -10.34
C ALA A 43 -13.34 12.06 -9.81
N ALA A 44 -13.76 11.12 -10.65
CA ALA A 44 -14.56 9.98 -10.27
C ALA A 44 -13.83 9.05 -9.25
N ILE A 45 -12.49 8.91 -9.35
CA ILE A 45 -11.69 8.16 -8.35
C ILE A 45 -11.87 8.78 -6.96
N PHE A 46 -11.70 10.10 -6.85
CA PHE A 46 -11.81 10.82 -5.58
C PHE A 46 -13.22 10.67 -4.99
N ALA A 47 -14.25 10.82 -5.83
CA ALA A 47 -15.64 10.65 -5.41
C ALA A 47 -15.96 9.23 -4.94
N ALA A 48 -15.57 8.20 -5.70
CA ALA A 48 -15.85 6.80 -5.37
C ALA A 48 -15.19 6.38 -4.04
N LYS A 49 -13.96 6.86 -3.77
CA LYS A 49 -13.19 6.54 -2.57
C LYS A 49 -13.51 7.42 -1.37
N GLY A 50 -14.11 8.60 -1.54
CA GLY A 50 -14.13 9.66 -0.53
C GLY A 50 -12.73 10.19 -0.22
N ARG A 51 -11.83 10.23 -1.22
CA ARG A 51 -10.44 10.64 -1.09
C ARG A 51 -10.32 12.18 -1.18
N PRO A 52 -9.50 12.83 -0.33
CA PRO A 52 -9.25 14.27 -0.46
C PRO A 52 -8.42 14.57 -1.71
N ALA A 53 -8.68 15.72 -2.35
CA ALA A 53 -8.02 16.13 -3.59
C ALA A 53 -6.52 16.42 -3.44
N GLU A 54 -6.08 16.65 -2.21
CA GLU A 54 -4.70 16.93 -1.83
C GLU A 54 -3.81 15.68 -1.79
N ASP A 55 -4.40 14.48 -1.91
CA ASP A 55 -3.66 13.21 -1.91
C ASP A 55 -3.45 12.72 -3.35
N PRO A 56 -2.23 12.87 -3.94
CA PRO A 56 -1.97 12.59 -5.35
C PRO A 56 -2.20 11.13 -5.72
N LEU A 57 -2.21 10.83 -7.02
CA LEU A 57 -2.40 9.48 -7.55
C LEU A 57 -1.12 8.98 -8.23
N ILE A 58 -0.96 7.65 -8.28
CA ILE A 58 0.11 7.01 -9.07
C ILE A 58 -0.44 6.70 -10.45
N VAL A 59 0.28 7.12 -11.49
CA VAL A 59 0.00 6.79 -12.89
C VAL A 59 0.70 5.49 -13.25
N HIS A 60 -0.06 4.54 -13.79
CA HIS A 60 0.44 3.26 -14.24
C HIS A 60 0.59 3.26 -15.76
N VAL A 61 1.74 2.85 -16.26
CA VAL A 61 2.04 2.66 -17.68
C VAL A 61 2.39 1.20 -17.94
N ALA A 62 2.20 0.72 -19.18
CA ALA A 62 2.42 -0.69 -19.52
C ALA A 62 3.91 -1.06 -19.56
N GLU A 63 4.79 -0.10 -19.86
CA GLU A 63 6.22 -0.30 -20.08
C GLU A 63 7.02 0.99 -19.93
N LEU A 64 8.34 0.88 -19.75
CA LEU A 64 9.26 2.00 -19.58
C LEU A 64 9.21 2.99 -20.77
N ALA A 65 9.07 2.48 -22.00
CA ALA A 65 8.98 3.29 -23.21
C ALA A 65 7.75 4.22 -23.25
N ALA A 66 6.74 3.96 -22.43
CA ALA A 66 5.53 4.80 -22.34
C ALA A 66 5.69 6.02 -21.41
N LEU A 67 6.80 6.15 -20.67
CA LEU A 67 7.05 7.28 -19.76
C LEU A 67 6.86 8.67 -20.40
N PRO A 68 7.35 8.95 -21.63
CA PRO A 68 7.20 10.27 -22.25
C PRO A 68 5.75 10.74 -22.42
N ARG A 69 4.77 9.84 -22.26
CA ARG A 69 3.34 10.19 -22.30
C ARG A 69 2.84 10.88 -21.02
N VAL A 70 3.60 10.78 -19.93
CA VAL A 70 3.15 11.24 -18.59
C VAL A 70 4.18 12.10 -17.86
N VAL A 71 5.42 12.13 -18.34
CA VAL A 71 6.51 12.95 -17.75
C VAL A 71 7.02 13.96 -18.76
N ALA A 72 7.50 15.11 -18.27
CA ALA A 72 8.07 16.16 -19.11
C ALA A 72 9.42 15.76 -19.71
N MET A 73 10.18 14.97 -18.97
CA MET A 73 11.46 14.41 -19.39
C MET A 73 11.73 13.09 -18.65
N VAL A 74 12.47 12.19 -19.28
CA VAL A 74 12.91 10.93 -18.67
C VAL A 74 14.40 11.08 -18.33
N PRO A 75 14.76 11.29 -17.06
CA PRO A 75 16.16 11.41 -16.66
C PRO A 75 16.91 10.08 -16.92
N PRO A 76 18.23 10.10 -17.23
CA PRO A 76 19.03 8.87 -17.40
C PRO A 76 18.93 7.93 -16.18
N LEU A 77 18.87 8.50 -14.98
CA LEU A 77 18.69 7.71 -13.75
C LEU A 77 17.34 6.96 -13.71
N ALA A 78 16.25 7.58 -14.19
CA ALA A 78 14.96 6.90 -14.29
C ALA A 78 14.98 5.76 -15.32
N GLN A 79 15.73 5.89 -16.43
CA GLN A 79 15.93 4.82 -17.39
C GLN A 79 16.72 3.66 -16.77
N GLN A 80 17.81 3.94 -16.07
CA GLN A 80 18.62 2.95 -15.37
C GLN A 80 17.78 2.16 -14.34
N ILE A 81 17.05 2.86 -13.48
CA ILE A 81 16.20 2.24 -12.46
C ILE A 81 15.07 1.44 -13.10
N GLY A 82 14.41 2.01 -14.10
CA GLY A 82 13.33 1.35 -14.83
C GLY A 82 13.78 0.07 -15.52
N ALA A 83 14.96 0.08 -16.16
CA ALA A 83 15.54 -1.11 -16.78
C ALA A 83 15.88 -2.23 -15.76
N ALA A 84 16.22 -1.88 -14.52
CA ALA A 84 16.60 -2.82 -13.48
C ALA A 84 15.42 -3.34 -12.64
N LEU A 85 14.40 -2.50 -12.40
CA LEU A 85 13.37 -2.75 -11.38
C LEU A 85 11.92 -2.68 -11.91
N TRP A 86 11.71 -2.41 -13.19
CA TRP A 86 10.42 -2.45 -13.87
C TRP A 86 10.38 -3.52 -14.95
N PRO A 87 9.25 -4.23 -15.07
CA PRO A 87 8.03 -4.16 -14.25
C PRO A 87 8.29 -4.54 -12.79
N GLY A 88 7.60 -3.83 -11.84
CA GLY A 88 7.84 -4.13 -10.43
C GLY A 88 7.18 -3.18 -9.43
N PRO A 89 7.36 -3.48 -8.13
CA PRO A 89 6.73 -2.76 -7.03
C PRO A 89 7.49 -1.47 -6.66
N LEU A 90 7.90 -0.68 -7.66
CA LEU A 90 8.58 0.61 -7.51
C LEU A 90 7.81 1.70 -8.25
N THR A 91 7.57 2.81 -7.58
CA THR A 91 7.04 4.05 -8.12
C THR A 91 8.13 5.11 -8.13
N LEU A 92 8.29 5.82 -9.23
CA LEU A 92 9.21 6.94 -9.37
C LEU A 92 8.44 8.26 -9.40
N ILE A 93 8.90 9.26 -8.68
CA ILE A 93 8.43 10.63 -8.82
C ILE A 93 9.35 11.36 -9.80
N LEU A 94 8.73 11.93 -10.84
CA LEU A 94 9.39 12.57 -11.98
C LEU A 94 8.69 13.91 -12.31
N PRO A 95 9.33 14.81 -13.07
CA PRO A 95 8.66 16.02 -13.57
C PRO A 95 7.40 15.68 -14.39
N ARG A 96 6.28 16.28 -14.04
CA ARG A 96 4.96 16.05 -14.64
C ARG A 96 4.93 16.47 -16.12
N GLY A 97 4.45 15.59 -16.98
CA GLY A 97 4.13 15.93 -18.36
C GLY A 97 2.91 16.85 -18.47
N PRO A 98 2.87 17.77 -19.44
CA PRO A 98 1.79 18.74 -19.55
C PRO A 98 0.42 18.11 -19.80
N GLN A 99 0.36 16.89 -20.31
CA GLN A 99 -0.88 16.15 -20.57
C GLN A 99 -1.53 15.60 -19.31
N VAL A 100 -0.76 15.45 -18.22
CA VAL A 100 -1.28 14.91 -16.94
C VAL A 100 -2.01 16.03 -16.19
N PRO A 101 -3.32 15.89 -15.92
CA PRO A 101 -4.08 16.89 -15.18
C PRO A 101 -3.51 17.14 -13.79
N LEU A 102 -3.56 18.38 -13.31
CA LEU A 102 -3.10 18.76 -11.96
C LEU A 102 -3.86 18.00 -10.85
N ALA A 103 -5.08 17.57 -11.11
CA ALA A 103 -5.84 16.74 -10.17
C ALA A 103 -5.15 15.39 -9.86
N VAL A 104 -4.41 14.81 -10.83
CA VAL A 104 -3.62 13.58 -10.60
C VAL A 104 -2.50 13.82 -9.60
N THR A 105 -1.90 14.99 -9.65
CA THR A 105 -0.69 15.34 -8.89
C THR A 105 -0.97 16.19 -7.65
N ALA A 106 -2.25 16.42 -7.33
CA ALA A 106 -2.65 17.34 -6.25
C ALA A 106 -2.02 18.75 -6.42
N GLY A 107 -2.02 19.25 -7.66
CA GLY A 107 -1.46 20.57 -7.99
C GLY A 107 0.06 20.64 -8.12
N ARG A 108 0.78 19.50 -8.07
CA ARG A 108 2.25 19.48 -8.10
C ARG A 108 2.80 19.42 -9.52
N GLU A 109 4.02 19.94 -9.71
CA GLU A 109 4.78 19.84 -10.95
C GLU A 109 5.53 18.49 -11.08
N THR A 110 5.25 17.54 -10.21
CA THR A 110 5.78 16.18 -10.24
C THR A 110 4.67 15.15 -10.34
N VAL A 111 4.93 14.02 -10.97
CA VAL A 111 4.00 12.89 -11.10
C VAL A 111 4.65 11.61 -10.61
N ALA A 112 3.89 10.79 -9.88
CA ALA A 112 4.29 9.46 -9.47
C ALA A 112 3.91 8.46 -10.58
N VAL A 113 4.89 7.69 -11.10
CA VAL A 113 4.69 6.76 -12.22
C VAL A 113 5.22 5.38 -11.86
N ARG A 114 4.55 4.33 -12.37
CA ARG A 114 4.92 2.94 -12.14
C ARG A 114 4.62 2.06 -13.36
N VAL A 115 5.42 1.02 -13.57
CA VAL A 115 5.12 -0.12 -14.45
C VAL A 115 4.84 -1.33 -13.54
N PRO A 116 3.58 -1.79 -13.39
CA PRO A 116 3.24 -2.89 -12.49
C PRO A 116 3.72 -4.25 -13.04
N ASP A 117 4.16 -5.15 -12.16
CA ASP A 117 4.53 -6.53 -12.53
C ASP A 117 3.35 -7.48 -12.37
N HIS A 118 2.28 -7.23 -13.11
CA HIS A 118 1.13 -8.10 -13.17
C HIS A 118 0.62 -8.21 -14.60
N PRO A 119 0.52 -9.42 -15.20
CA PRO A 119 0.15 -9.58 -16.60
C PRO A 119 -1.17 -8.92 -16.96
N LEU A 120 -2.22 -9.10 -16.12
CA LEU A 120 -3.53 -8.49 -16.36
C LEU A 120 -3.48 -6.97 -16.28
N ALA A 121 -2.75 -6.38 -15.33
CA ALA A 121 -2.61 -4.93 -15.24
C ALA A 121 -1.97 -4.34 -16.49
N ARG A 122 -0.87 -4.91 -16.94
CA ARG A 122 -0.15 -4.46 -18.15
C ARG A 122 -1.00 -4.64 -19.41
N ALA A 123 -1.66 -5.80 -19.53
CA ALA A 123 -2.56 -6.07 -20.65
C ALA A 123 -3.75 -5.07 -20.67
N LEU A 124 -4.32 -4.74 -19.51
CA LEU A 124 -5.41 -3.76 -19.39
C LEU A 124 -4.95 -2.35 -19.82
N ILE A 125 -3.78 -1.89 -19.33
CA ILE A 125 -3.22 -0.60 -19.71
C ILE A 125 -2.96 -0.56 -21.22
N THR A 126 -2.39 -1.63 -21.80
CA THR A 126 -2.16 -1.76 -23.23
C THR A 126 -3.48 -1.75 -24.02
N ALA A 127 -4.48 -2.56 -23.63
CA ALA A 127 -5.77 -2.65 -24.29
C ALA A 127 -6.57 -1.33 -24.19
N THR A 128 -6.42 -0.58 -23.10
CA THR A 128 -7.01 0.75 -22.95
C THR A 128 -6.35 1.77 -23.90
N GLY A 129 -5.06 1.60 -24.20
CA GLY A 129 -4.25 2.53 -24.97
C GLY A 129 -3.95 3.84 -24.23
N ARG A 130 -4.22 3.89 -22.94
CA ARG A 130 -4.09 5.08 -22.08
C ARG A 130 -3.30 4.74 -20.80
N PRO A 131 -2.51 5.69 -20.23
CA PRO A 131 -2.00 5.55 -18.87
C PRO A 131 -3.18 5.59 -17.89
N LEU A 132 -3.09 4.80 -16.80
CA LEU A 132 -4.16 4.71 -15.81
C LEU A 132 -3.72 5.34 -14.49
N ALA A 133 -4.46 6.29 -13.96
CA ALA A 133 -4.35 6.69 -12.57
C ALA A 133 -4.97 5.58 -11.71
N ALA A 134 -4.22 5.01 -10.77
CA ALA A 134 -4.72 3.90 -9.97
C ALA A 134 -4.18 3.93 -8.51
N PRO A 135 -4.90 4.58 -7.57
CA PRO A 135 -4.71 4.33 -6.14
C PRO A 135 -5.23 2.93 -5.78
N SER A 136 -4.98 2.44 -4.56
CA SER A 136 -5.59 1.21 -4.04
C SER A 136 -7.12 1.25 -4.11
N ALA A 137 -7.77 0.12 -4.40
CA ALA A 137 -9.22 0.05 -4.67
C ALA A 137 -10.05 -0.17 -3.38
N ASN A 138 -9.83 0.67 -2.35
CA ASN A 138 -10.56 0.70 -1.08
C ASN A 138 -11.16 2.08 -0.80
N ARG A 139 -12.09 2.19 0.16
CA ARG A 139 -12.48 3.49 0.72
C ARG A 139 -11.27 4.17 1.35
N PHE A 140 -11.24 5.50 1.28
CA PHE A 140 -10.10 6.27 1.76
C PHE A 140 -9.77 6.00 3.23
N GLY A 141 -8.49 5.81 3.55
CA GLY A 141 -8.01 5.52 4.90
C GLY A 141 -8.12 4.06 5.34
N HIS A 142 -8.96 3.24 4.68
CA HIS A 142 -9.13 1.82 5.01
C HIS A 142 -7.96 0.96 4.55
N THR A 143 -7.93 -0.27 5.03
CA THR A 143 -6.95 -1.31 4.66
C THR A 143 -7.01 -1.61 3.16
N SER A 144 -5.86 -1.65 2.49
CA SER A 144 -5.80 -1.90 1.04
C SER A 144 -6.32 -3.29 0.66
N PRO A 145 -6.97 -3.43 -0.51
CA PRO A 145 -7.55 -4.69 -0.95
C PRO A 145 -6.50 -5.57 -1.62
N THR A 146 -6.45 -6.85 -1.24
CA THR A 146 -5.57 -7.87 -1.82
C THR A 146 -6.32 -8.92 -2.61
N THR A 147 -7.67 -8.85 -2.65
CA THR A 147 -8.56 -9.71 -3.44
C THR A 147 -9.70 -8.88 -4.04
N ALA A 148 -10.38 -9.42 -5.07
CA ALA A 148 -11.58 -8.80 -5.65
C ALA A 148 -12.72 -8.67 -4.60
N ALA A 149 -12.84 -9.64 -3.69
CA ALA A 149 -13.82 -9.58 -2.60
C ALA A 149 -13.59 -8.39 -1.67
N HIS A 150 -12.33 -8.06 -1.35
CA HIS A 150 -11.99 -6.87 -0.56
C HIS A 150 -12.37 -5.57 -1.28
N VAL A 151 -12.24 -5.52 -2.61
CA VAL A 151 -12.67 -4.37 -3.41
C VAL A 151 -14.18 -4.20 -3.33
N LEU A 152 -14.95 -5.29 -3.52
CA LEU A 152 -16.41 -5.25 -3.46
C LEU A 152 -16.91 -4.84 -2.07
N ALA A 153 -16.28 -5.32 -0.99
CA ALA A 153 -16.64 -4.93 0.37
C ALA A 153 -16.58 -3.40 0.58
N ASP A 154 -15.66 -2.71 -0.11
CA ASP A 154 -15.47 -1.26 0.03
C ASP A 154 -16.20 -0.42 -1.04
N LEU A 155 -16.26 -0.90 -2.29
CA LEU A 155 -16.61 -0.09 -3.45
C LEU A 155 -17.77 -0.66 -4.29
N ASP A 156 -18.49 -1.68 -3.82
CA ASP A 156 -19.68 -2.17 -4.53
C ASP A 156 -20.71 -1.04 -4.72
N GLY A 157 -21.30 -0.97 -5.92
CA GLY A 157 -22.21 0.10 -6.33
C GLY A 157 -21.55 1.47 -6.59
N ARG A 158 -20.23 1.63 -6.40
CA ARG A 158 -19.49 2.88 -6.61
C ARG A 158 -18.60 2.88 -7.85
N ILE A 159 -18.32 1.72 -8.41
CA ILE A 159 -17.43 1.50 -9.55
C ILE A 159 -18.11 0.61 -10.58
N ALA A 160 -17.69 0.73 -11.85
CA ALA A 160 -18.33 0.00 -12.94
C ALA A 160 -18.01 -1.50 -12.93
N ALA A 161 -16.76 -1.87 -12.61
CA ALA A 161 -16.36 -3.27 -12.61
C ALA A 161 -15.13 -3.54 -11.73
N VAL A 162 -14.94 -4.82 -11.41
CA VAL A 162 -13.72 -5.39 -10.80
C VAL A 162 -13.29 -6.57 -11.68
N ILE A 163 -12.02 -6.62 -12.09
CA ILE A 163 -11.42 -7.82 -12.70
C ILE A 163 -10.94 -8.73 -11.57
N ASP A 164 -11.43 -9.96 -11.50
CA ASP A 164 -10.97 -10.94 -10.52
C ASP A 164 -9.75 -11.69 -11.05
N GLY A 165 -8.57 -11.30 -10.60
CA GLY A 165 -7.30 -11.96 -10.91
C GLY A 165 -6.71 -12.73 -9.73
N GLY A 166 -7.54 -13.04 -8.72
CA GLY A 166 -7.10 -13.74 -7.50
C GLY A 166 -6.40 -12.82 -6.49
N ALA A 167 -5.73 -13.45 -5.53
CA ALA A 167 -4.99 -12.74 -4.48
C ALA A 167 -3.68 -12.14 -5.02
N THR A 168 -3.33 -10.96 -4.52
CA THR A 168 -2.07 -10.28 -4.90
C THR A 168 -0.84 -11.00 -4.31
N GLN A 169 0.28 -10.93 -5.03
CA GLN A 169 1.48 -11.71 -4.68
C GLN A 169 2.29 -11.08 -3.54
N LEU A 170 2.38 -9.75 -3.47
CA LEU A 170 3.17 -9.03 -2.47
C LEU A 170 2.33 -8.61 -1.25
N GLY A 171 1.11 -8.12 -1.46
CA GLY A 171 0.20 -7.72 -0.40
C GLY A 171 0.44 -6.34 0.21
N LEU A 172 1.51 -5.62 -0.21
CA LEU A 172 1.83 -4.26 0.21
C LEU A 172 2.04 -3.36 -1.01
N GLU A 173 1.86 -2.06 -0.86
CA GLU A 173 2.07 -1.08 -1.93
C GLU A 173 3.54 -0.97 -2.34
N SER A 174 3.74 -0.39 -3.53
CA SER A 174 5.06 -0.09 -4.09
C SER A 174 5.89 0.83 -3.19
N SER A 175 7.20 0.69 -3.24
CA SER A 175 8.13 1.73 -2.79
C SER A 175 7.96 2.99 -3.64
N VAL A 176 8.11 4.17 -3.04
CA VAL A 176 8.06 5.45 -3.76
C VAL A 176 9.38 6.15 -3.61
N LEU A 177 10.08 6.31 -4.73
CA LEU A 177 11.38 6.97 -4.81
C LEU A 177 11.24 8.30 -5.56
N ASP A 178 11.63 9.38 -4.90
CA ASP A 178 11.67 10.72 -5.50
C ASP A 178 13.02 10.95 -6.18
N LEU A 179 13.00 11.11 -7.51
CA LEU A 179 14.17 11.40 -8.33
C LEU A 179 14.34 12.90 -8.62
N THR A 180 13.49 13.74 -8.06
CA THR A 180 13.60 15.21 -8.18
C THR A 180 14.46 15.81 -7.09
N THR A 181 14.92 15.00 -6.12
CA THR A 181 15.83 15.37 -5.04
C THR A 181 17.24 14.82 -5.28
N SER A 182 18.26 15.42 -4.67
CA SER A 182 19.63 14.95 -4.66
C SER A 182 20.14 14.91 -3.21
N PRO A 183 20.47 13.69 -2.68
CA PRO A 183 20.30 12.39 -3.30
C PRO A 183 18.83 12.00 -3.51
N PRO A 184 18.53 10.97 -4.35
CA PRO A 184 17.20 10.42 -4.47
C PRO A 184 16.63 10.01 -3.12
N THR A 185 15.34 10.27 -2.88
CA THR A 185 14.75 10.10 -1.55
C THR A 185 13.65 9.04 -1.56
N LEU A 186 13.78 8.00 -0.73
CA LEU A 186 12.72 7.03 -0.50
C LEU A 186 11.65 7.65 0.41
N LEU A 187 10.49 7.98 -0.17
CA LEU A 187 9.37 8.62 0.53
C LEU A 187 8.47 7.60 1.24
N ARG A 188 8.29 6.43 0.63
CA ARG A 188 7.45 5.35 1.16
C ARG A 188 8.17 4.01 0.98
N PRO A 189 8.48 3.29 2.05
CA PRO A 189 8.93 1.91 1.97
C PRO A 189 7.85 0.99 1.37
N GLY A 190 8.24 0.01 0.58
CA GLY A 190 7.35 -0.93 -0.09
C GLY A 190 8.09 -2.16 -0.60
N GLY A 191 7.65 -2.71 -1.75
CA GLY A 191 8.18 -3.98 -2.27
C GLY A 191 9.66 -3.96 -2.68
N VAL A 192 10.23 -2.80 -3.03
CA VAL A 192 11.68 -2.64 -3.25
C VAL A 192 12.27 -2.01 -1.98
N SER A 193 13.25 -2.69 -1.37
CA SER A 193 13.83 -2.25 -0.12
C SER A 193 14.81 -1.07 -0.30
N LEU A 194 15.07 -0.31 0.78
CA LEU A 194 16.07 0.75 0.80
C LEU A 194 17.48 0.20 0.47
N GLU A 195 17.77 -1.00 0.95
CA GLU A 195 19.04 -1.69 0.75
C GLU A 195 19.24 -2.04 -0.75
N GLN A 196 18.19 -2.52 -1.42
CA GLN A 196 18.22 -2.77 -2.87
C GLN A 196 18.42 -1.47 -3.67
N LEU A 197 17.72 -0.39 -3.29
CA LEU A 197 17.90 0.91 -3.93
C LEU A 197 19.32 1.44 -3.74
N ARG A 198 19.89 1.33 -2.54
CA ARG A 198 21.25 1.74 -2.25
C ARG A 198 22.31 0.90 -2.99
N ALA A 199 22.07 -0.39 -3.14
CA ALA A 199 22.97 -1.26 -3.94
C ALA A 199 22.99 -0.85 -5.41
N LEU A 200 21.88 -0.36 -5.96
CA LEU A 200 21.79 0.09 -7.36
C LEU A 200 22.29 1.52 -7.58
N LEU A 201 22.05 2.43 -6.63
CA LEU A 201 22.21 3.88 -6.81
C LEU A 201 23.34 4.49 -5.97
N GLY A 202 23.88 3.75 -5.01
CA GLY A 202 24.80 4.27 -4.00
C GLY A 202 24.03 4.98 -2.88
N GLU A 203 23.96 6.31 -2.91
CA GLU A 203 23.28 7.07 -1.87
C GLU A 203 21.78 7.21 -2.15
N VAL A 204 20.97 6.83 -1.17
CA VAL A 204 19.52 7.06 -1.15
C VAL A 204 19.13 7.54 0.24
N ALA A 205 18.53 8.72 0.31
CA ALA A 205 17.98 9.27 1.53
C ALA A 205 16.66 8.57 1.91
N LEU A 206 16.36 8.51 3.20
CA LEU A 206 15.05 8.09 3.69
C LEU A 206 14.31 9.34 4.18
N ALA A 207 13.12 9.59 3.66
CA ALA A 207 12.31 10.72 4.10
C ALA A 207 11.94 10.54 5.59
N PRO A 208 12.01 11.60 6.40
CA PRO A 208 11.46 11.57 7.74
C PRO A 208 9.95 11.32 7.66
N ARG A 209 9.37 10.68 8.68
CA ARG A 209 7.91 10.57 8.78
C ARG A 209 7.33 11.98 8.90
N GLN A 210 6.58 12.40 7.89
CA GLN A 210 5.95 13.72 7.90
C GLN A 210 4.71 13.69 8.80
N SER A 211 4.59 14.70 9.66
CA SER A 211 3.31 15.12 10.22
C SER A 211 2.54 15.91 9.15
N SER A 212 1.23 15.81 9.12
CA SER A 212 0.25 16.20 8.09
C SER A 212 0.23 17.67 7.61
N ALA A 213 1.17 18.51 7.98
CA ALA A 213 1.12 19.96 7.70
C ALA A 213 1.75 20.39 6.36
N ALA A 214 2.53 19.57 5.68
CA ALA A 214 3.06 19.86 4.35
C ALA A 214 2.38 18.95 3.35
N GLY A 215 1.75 19.47 2.31
CA GLY A 215 1.05 18.69 1.28
C GLY A 215 1.87 17.48 0.81
N MET A 216 1.22 16.34 0.66
CA MET A 216 1.86 15.04 0.46
C MET A 216 2.57 14.94 -0.87
N ALA A 217 3.86 14.60 -0.86
CA ALA A 217 4.63 14.41 -2.10
C ALA A 217 4.25 13.11 -2.84
N SER A 218 3.60 12.15 -2.16
CA SER A 218 3.14 10.89 -2.76
C SER A 218 1.95 10.32 -1.98
N PRO A 219 1.20 9.35 -2.57
CA PRO A 219 0.12 8.65 -1.88
C PRO A 219 0.62 7.86 -0.66
N GLY A 220 -0.24 7.76 0.39
CA GLY A 220 0.01 6.90 1.55
C GLY A 220 1.00 7.46 2.57
N LEU A 221 1.20 8.79 2.60
CA LEU A 221 2.04 9.47 3.60
C LEU A 221 1.25 10.02 4.80
N LEU A 222 -0.07 9.91 4.82
CA LEU A 222 -0.89 10.34 5.94
C LEU A 222 -0.56 9.58 7.22
N GLU A 223 -0.68 10.27 8.36
CA GLU A 223 -0.49 9.68 9.68
C GLU A 223 -1.48 8.54 9.96
N ARG A 224 -2.76 8.72 9.59
CA ARG A 224 -3.77 7.65 9.61
C ARG A 224 -4.05 7.18 8.19
N HIS A 225 -3.57 6.00 7.86
CA HIS A 225 -3.79 5.34 6.58
C HIS A 225 -3.71 3.82 6.76
N TYR A 226 -4.31 3.04 5.89
CA TYR A 226 -4.34 1.56 5.96
C TYR A 226 -4.99 1.03 7.24
N ALA A 227 -5.82 1.84 7.89
CA ALA A 227 -6.34 1.54 9.21
C ALA A 227 -7.61 0.69 9.15
N PRO A 228 -7.75 -0.33 10.01
CA PRO A 228 -9.03 -0.96 10.28
C PRO A 228 -9.99 0.04 10.97
N GLU A 229 -11.29 -0.29 11.04
CA GLU A 229 -12.26 0.47 11.82
C GLU A 229 -11.98 0.32 13.31
N SER A 230 -11.61 -0.90 13.75
CA SER A 230 -11.18 -1.21 15.10
C SER A 230 -9.85 -0.52 15.46
N SER A 231 -9.69 -0.12 16.70
CA SER A 231 -8.46 0.55 17.17
C SER A 231 -7.27 -0.40 17.19
N LEU A 232 -6.25 -0.16 16.35
CA LEU A 232 -5.02 -0.92 16.36
C LEU A 232 -3.97 -0.28 17.29
N TRP A 233 -3.35 -1.09 18.14
CA TRP A 233 -2.21 -0.74 18.98
C TRP A 233 -0.97 -1.49 18.52
N LEU A 234 0.12 -0.77 18.31
CA LEU A 234 1.41 -1.32 17.89
C LEU A 234 2.42 -1.20 19.01
N VAL A 235 3.03 -2.33 19.41
CA VAL A 235 4.19 -2.31 20.30
C VAL A 235 5.47 -2.43 19.49
N VAL A 236 6.43 -1.54 19.77
CA VAL A 236 7.74 -1.45 19.11
C VAL A 236 8.82 -1.69 20.16
N GLY A 237 9.72 -2.63 19.89
CA GLY A 237 10.82 -2.98 20.79
C GLY A 237 11.31 -4.40 20.56
N PRO A 238 12.24 -4.89 21.42
CA PRO A 238 12.73 -6.27 21.36
C PRO A 238 11.60 -7.29 21.46
N ALA A 239 11.79 -8.46 20.84
CA ALA A 239 10.72 -9.46 20.67
C ALA A 239 10.12 -9.93 22.02
N ASP A 240 10.97 -10.34 22.98
CA ASP A 240 10.51 -10.88 24.25
C ASP A 240 9.77 -9.84 25.12
N PRO A 241 10.28 -8.60 25.33
CA PRO A 241 9.52 -7.54 25.97
C PRO A 241 8.21 -7.21 25.25
N ALA A 242 8.20 -7.18 23.90
CA ALA A 242 6.99 -6.90 23.13
C ALA A 242 5.94 -8.00 23.31
N LEU A 243 6.35 -9.28 23.31
CA LEU A 243 5.48 -10.42 23.57
C LEU A 243 4.91 -10.39 25.01
N ALA A 244 5.74 -10.07 25.99
CA ALA A 244 5.30 -9.90 27.37
C ALA A 244 4.26 -8.78 27.51
N TRP A 245 4.48 -7.66 26.83
CA TRP A 245 3.53 -6.55 26.78
C TRP A 245 2.21 -6.96 26.12
N LEU A 246 2.26 -7.65 24.97
CA LEU A 246 1.06 -8.15 24.28
C LEU A 246 0.24 -9.06 25.19
N ARG A 247 0.89 -10.00 25.90
CA ARG A 247 0.24 -10.89 26.87
C ARG A 247 -0.48 -10.10 27.96
N SER A 248 0.26 -9.27 28.67
CA SER A 248 -0.28 -8.49 29.81
C SER A 248 -1.43 -7.58 29.36
N ARG A 249 -1.27 -6.91 28.21
CA ARG A 249 -2.31 -6.04 27.69
C ARG A 249 -3.57 -6.82 27.29
N THR A 250 -3.41 -7.97 26.63
CA THR A 250 -4.54 -8.84 26.26
C THR A 250 -5.29 -9.32 27.50
N GLU A 251 -4.59 -9.81 28.53
CA GLU A 251 -5.20 -10.25 29.78
C GLU A 251 -5.99 -9.14 30.47
N GLN A 252 -5.44 -7.92 30.52
CA GLN A 252 -6.10 -6.74 31.09
C GLN A 252 -7.37 -6.38 30.34
N GLU A 253 -7.34 -6.39 29.00
CA GLU A 253 -8.48 -6.04 28.18
C GLU A 253 -9.59 -7.09 28.27
N LEU A 254 -9.24 -8.38 28.27
CA LEU A 254 -10.18 -9.48 28.47
C LEU A 254 -10.82 -9.44 29.86
N ALA A 255 -10.04 -9.17 30.91
CA ALA A 255 -10.56 -8.99 32.27
C ALA A 255 -11.52 -7.81 32.40
N ALA A 256 -11.35 -6.78 31.55
CA ALA A 256 -12.26 -5.63 31.44
C ALA A 256 -13.51 -5.93 30.58
N GLY A 257 -13.68 -7.17 30.09
CA GLY A 257 -14.81 -7.61 29.28
C GLY A 257 -14.74 -7.14 27.82
N ARG A 258 -13.57 -6.70 27.33
CA ARG A 258 -13.41 -6.26 25.94
C ARG A 258 -13.01 -7.41 25.03
N ARG A 259 -13.45 -7.35 23.77
CA ARG A 259 -13.03 -8.29 22.70
C ARG A 259 -11.71 -7.82 22.13
N VAL A 260 -10.71 -8.71 22.12
CA VAL A 260 -9.35 -8.42 21.66
C VAL A 260 -9.05 -9.20 20.39
N GLY A 261 -8.58 -8.50 19.36
CA GLY A 261 -7.97 -9.07 18.17
C GLY A 261 -6.45 -9.10 18.29
N LEU A 262 -5.82 -10.20 17.94
CA LEU A 262 -4.36 -10.38 17.91
C LEU A 262 -3.89 -10.59 16.48
N LEU A 263 -3.00 -9.73 16.00
CA LEU A 263 -2.34 -9.84 14.70
C LEU A 263 -0.89 -10.27 14.92
N LEU A 264 -0.59 -11.55 14.74
CA LEU A 264 0.63 -12.18 15.25
C LEU A 264 1.38 -13.00 14.19
N CYS A 265 2.70 -13.10 14.34
CA CYS A 265 3.48 -14.17 13.72
C CYS A 265 3.16 -15.52 14.38
N ASP A 266 3.48 -16.62 13.71
CA ASP A 266 3.15 -17.98 14.20
C ASP A 266 3.77 -18.27 15.56
N GLU A 267 5.00 -17.83 15.81
CA GLU A 267 5.74 -18.01 17.06
C GLU A 267 5.04 -17.30 18.21
N ASP A 268 4.61 -16.05 17.99
CA ASP A 268 3.88 -15.26 18.99
C ASP A 268 2.48 -15.83 19.24
N ALA A 269 1.80 -16.25 18.16
CA ALA A 269 0.48 -16.85 18.26
C ALA A 269 0.51 -18.16 19.07
N GLN A 270 1.58 -18.96 18.93
CA GLN A 270 1.76 -20.16 19.75
C GLN A 270 1.97 -19.82 21.23
N ALA A 271 2.78 -18.80 21.51
CA ALA A 271 3.05 -18.36 22.89
C ALA A 271 1.82 -17.77 23.61
N LEU A 272 0.89 -17.18 22.83
CA LEU A 272 -0.33 -16.55 23.34
C LEU A 272 -1.61 -17.39 23.14
N ALA A 273 -1.51 -18.64 22.67
CA ALA A 273 -2.64 -19.48 22.31
C ALA A 273 -3.61 -19.80 23.48
N HIS A 274 -3.16 -19.61 24.72
CA HIS A 274 -3.97 -19.80 25.93
C HIS A 274 -4.94 -18.64 26.21
N LEU A 275 -4.79 -17.50 25.52
CA LEU A 275 -5.64 -16.32 25.71
C LEU A 275 -6.93 -16.45 24.86
N ALA A 276 -8.06 -16.09 25.46
CA ALA A 276 -9.37 -16.12 24.79
C ALA A 276 -9.57 -14.88 23.89
N ALA A 277 -8.66 -14.66 22.93
CA ALA A 277 -8.68 -13.54 22.00
C ALA A 277 -8.79 -14.06 20.56
N ASP A 278 -9.41 -13.25 19.68
CA ASP A 278 -9.44 -13.53 18.25
C ASP A 278 -8.04 -13.37 17.67
N CYS A 279 -7.50 -14.38 16.99
CA CYS A 279 -6.14 -14.33 16.45
C CYS A 279 -6.14 -14.57 14.94
N GLU A 280 -5.44 -13.69 14.21
CA GLU A 280 -5.04 -13.90 12.82
C GLU A 280 -3.52 -14.06 12.75
N ARG A 281 -3.08 -15.11 12.05
CA ARG A 281 -1.68 -15.44 11.88
C ARG A 281 -1.14 -14.92 10.56
N LEU A 282 0.05 -14.33 10.61
CA LEU A 282 0.73 -13.75 9.45
C LEU A 282 1.74 -14.70 8.80
N GLY A 283 2.01 -15.85 9.43
CA GLY A 283 3.10 -16.74 9.09
C GLY A 283 4.31 -16.59 10.00
N SER A 284 5.39 -17.32 9.70
CA SER A 284 6.62 -17.27 10.49
C SER A 284 7.26 -15.87 10.46
N SER A 285 7.79 -15.42 11.60
CA SER A 285 8.57 -14.18 11.71
C SER A 285 9.81 -14.14 10.83
N SER A 286 10.29 -15.29 10.36
CA SER A 286 11.41 -15.43 9.42
C SER A 286 10.99 -15.27 7.95
N ASP A 287 9.70 -15.35 7.61
CA ASP A 287 9.16 -15.17 6.25
C ASP A 287 8.39 -13.85 6.12
N LEU A 288 9.15 -12.76 5.99
CA LEU A 288 8.58 -11.43 5.80
C LEU A 288 7.75 -11.29 4.52
N ALA A 289 8.00 -12.11 3.50
CA ALA A 289 7.22 -12.08 2.26
C ALA A 289 5.82 -12.68 2.48
N GLN A 290 5.71 -13.76 3.26
CA GLN A 290 4.42 -14.31 3.67
C GLN A 290 3.66 -13.32 4.54
N ILE A 291 4.33 -12.71 5.52
CA ILE A 291 3.73 -11.71 6.42
C ILE A 291 3.17 -10.53 5.62
N ALA A 292 3.97 -9.97 4.71
CA ALA A 292 3.53 -8.87 3.85
C ALA A 292 2.28 -9.22 3.05
N ARG A 293 2.25 -10.40 2.44
CA ARG A 293 1.13 -10.90 1.63
C ARG A 293 -0.15 -11.08 2.44
N GLN A 294 -0.05 -11.50 3.70
CA GLN A 294 -1.20 -11.78 4.55
C GLN A 294 -1.67 -10.55 5.35
N LEU A 295 -0.83 -9.55 5.55
CA LEU A 295 -1.07 -8.43 6.47
C LEU A 295 -2.46 -7.80 6.32
N TYR A 296 -2.82 -7.38 5.12
CA TYR A 296 -4.10 -6.70 4.90
C TYR A 296 -5.30 -7.66 4.94
N ALA A 297 -5.14 -8.89 4.47
CA ALA A 297 -6.20 -9.89 4.58
C ALA A 297 -6.50 -10.23 6.05
N ALA A 298 -5.46 -10.42 6.86
CA ALA A 298 -5.59 -10.70 8.29
C ALA A 298 -6.18 -9.51 9.06
N LEU A 299 -5.75 -8.27 8.75
CA LEU A 299 -6.35 -7.06 9.33
C LEU A 299 -7.84 -6.95 9.00
N ARG A 300 -8.24 -7.21 7.75
CA ARG A 300 -9.65 -7.22 7.35
C ARG A 300 -10.46 -8.33 8.03
N ALA A 301 -9.88 -9.51 8.18
CA ALA A 301 -10.52 -10.63 8.86
C ALA A 301 -10.76 -10.35 10.34
N LEU A 302 -9.80 -9.74 11.04
CA LEU A 302 -9.97 -9.29 12.42
C LEU A 302 -11.03 -8.19 12.51
N ASP A 303 -10.94 -7.17 11.66
CA ASP A 303 -11.84 -6.02 11.68
C ASP A 303 -13.31 -6.44 11.42
N ALA A 304 -13.54 -7.43 10.55
CA ALA A 304 -14.86 -7.98 10.30
C ALA A 304 -15.51 -8.65 11.54
N ARG A 305 -14.72 -9.09 12.52
CA ARG A 305 -15.20 -9.61 13.82
C ARG A 305 -15.50 -8.49 14.82
N GLN A 306 -15.18 -7.23 14.47
CA GLN A 306 -15.43 -6.04 15.28
C GLN A 306 -14.87 -6.14 16.70
N PRO A 307 -13.56 -6.42 16.91
CA PRO A 307 -12.96 -6.35 18.22
C PRO A 307 -12.92 -4.89 18.72
N ASP A 308 -12.92 -4.69 20.04
CA ASP A 308 -12.77 -3.36 20.63
C ASP A 308 -11.37 -2.78 20.34
N LEU A 309 -10.38 -3.66 20.22
CA LEU A 309 -9.01 -3.28 19.83
C LEU A 309 -8.28 -4.46 19.16
N ILE A 310 -7.32 -4.09 18.31
CA ILE A 310 -6.36 -5.03 17.69
C ILE A 310 -4.97 -4.73 18.26
N LEU A 311 -4.24 -5.77 18.65
CA LEU A 311 -2.87 -5.67 19.15
C LEU A 311 -1.91 -6.33 18.16
N ALA A 312 -0.80 -5.65 17.86
CA ALA A 312 0.27 -6.14 16.99
C ALA A 312 1.63 -5.69 17.51
N ARG A 313 2.70 -6.40 17.13
CA ARG A 313 4.07 -5.91 17.35
C ARG A 313 4.78 -5.56 16.05
N ASP A 314 5.79 -4.71 16.18
CA ASP A 314 6.72 -4.38 15.10
C ASP A 314 7.63 -5.57 14.78
N LEU A 315 8.06 -5.66 13.52
CA LEU A 315 8.92 -6.74 13.01
C LEU A 315 10.32 -6.26 12.62
N GLY A 316 10.66 -5.02 12.94
CA GLY A 316 11.96 -4.44 12.66
C GLY A 316 11.96 -3.44 11.50
N CYS A 317 13.17 -2.99 11.11
CA CYS A 317 13.34 -1.84 10.24
C CYS A 317 14.21 -2.11 8.99
N ASN A 318 14.49 -3.37 8.66
CA ASN A 318 15.32 -3.75 7.53
C ASN A 318 14.50 -4.46 6.46
N GLY A 319 14.89 -4.31 5.19
CA GLY A 319 14.23 -4.97 4.07
C GLY A 319 12.73 -4.72 4.05
N LEU A 320 11.95 -5.78 3.85
CA LEU A 320 10.49 -5.73 3.80
C LEU A 320 9.84 -5.45 5.17
N ALA A 321 10.53 -5.76 6.29
CA ALA A 321 10.03 -5.42 7.63
C ALA A 321 9.80 -3.90 7.77
N ARG A 322 10.65 -3.06 7.16
CA ARG A 322 10.47 -1.60 7.14
C ARG A 322 9.11 -1.20 6.53
N ALA A 323 8.69 -1.85 5.44
CA ALA A 323 7.42 -1.58 4.81
C ALA A 323 6.24 -2.05 5.67
N ILE A 324 6.33 -3.24 6.26
CA ILE A 324 5.34 -3.79 7.19
C ILE A 324 5.17 -2.85 8.39
N SER A 325 6.28 -2.44 9.02
CA SER A 325 6.30 -1.51 10.15
C SER A 325 5.71 -0.15 9.82
N ASP A 326 5.99 0.39 8.63
CA ASP A 326 5.37 1.64 8.16
C ASP A 326 3.84 1.50 8.07
N ARG A 327 3.33 0.38 7.52
CA ARG A 327 1.88 0.13 7.41
C ARG A 327 1.21 -0.03 8.76
N LEU A 328 1.78 -0.82 9.66
CA LEU A 328 1.26 -1.01 11.03
C LEU A 328 1.27 0.30 11.85
N THR A 329 2.33 1.10 11.72
CA THR A 329 2.42 2.40 12.41
C THR A 329 1.31 3.37 11.94
N ARG A 330 1.06 3.43 10.61
CA ARG A 330 -0.03 4.26 10.07
C ARG A 330 -1.41 3.72 10.42
N ALA A 331 -1.57 2.39 10.46
CA ALA A 331 -2.80 1.75 10.92
C ALA A 331 -3.07 2.02 12.40
N ALA A 332 -2.02 2.10 13.22
CA ALA A 332 -2.13 2.43 14.64
C ALA A 332 -2.52 3.90 14.90
N ALA A 333 -2.33 4.81 13.95
CA ALA A 333 -2.75 6.22 14.05
C ALA A 333 -2.36 6.87 15.39
N GLY A 334 -1.07 6.80 15.75
CA GLY A 334 -0.50 7.35 16.98
C GLY A 334 -0.57 6.42 18.20
N ARG A 335 -1.30 5.28 18.16
CA ARG A 335 -1.34 4.30 19.25
C ARG A 335 -0.14 3.35 19.18
N VAL A 336 1.05 3.89 19.39
CA VAL A 336 2.32 3.17 19.34
C VAL A 336 2.98 3.21 20.71
N VAL A 337 3.35 2.04 21.23
CA VAL A 337 4.05 1.88 22.51
C VAL A 337 5.50 1.50 22.23
N HIS A 338 6.42 2.32 22.66
CA HIS A 338 7.86 2.04 22.54
C HIS A 338 8.41 1.44 23.81
N LEU A 339 8.93 0.22 23.73
CA LEU A 339 9.63 -0.43 24.82
C LEU A 339 11.13 -0.15 24.68
N LYS A 340 11.75 0.20 25.82
CA LYS A 340 13.20 0.41 25.90
C LYS A 340 13.91 -0.93 25.98
N ASP A 341 15.09 -1.02 25.39
CA ASP A 341 16.01 -2.13 25.65
C ASP A 341 16.38 -2.13 27.14
N THR A 342 16.09 -3.22 27.83
CA THR A 342 16.43 -3.38 29.25
C THR A 342 17.91 -3.69 29.48
N GLU A 343 18.70 -3.88 28.41
CA GLU A 343 20.12 -4.26 28.52
C GLU A 343 21.10 -3.09 28.72
N THR A 344 20.66 -1.84 28.80
CA THR A 344 21.57 -0.68 28.97
C THR A 344 21.80 -0.33 30.47
N ARG A 345 21.61 -1.27 31.36
CA ARG A 345 22.00 -1.12 32.77
C ARG A 345 22.86 -2.32 33.25
N ARG A 346 24.10 -2.39 32.77
CA ARG A 346 25.21 -3.03 33.47
C ARG A 346 26.48 -2.22 33.28
#